data_f6f81c042e2d40932b90e1c2ea40c716
#
_entry.id   f6f81c042e2d40932b90e1c2ea40c716
#
_cell.length_a   1.000
_cell.length_b   1.000
_cell.length_c   1.000
_cell.angle_alpha   90.00
_cell.angle_beta   90.00
_cell.angle_gamma   90.00
#
_symmetry.space_group_name_H-M   'P 1'
#
loop_
_entity.id
_entity.type
_entity.pdbx_description
1 polymer ?
#
loop_
_entity_poly.entity_id
_entity_poly.type
_entity_poly.pdbx_seq_one_letter_code
_entity_poly.pdbx_strand_id
1 'polypeptide(L)'
;ESFTKYTIDSNIDKPYRIQIGDVDLDGDLDILSHGYNADDVAWYQNVDAGYVLGVSLSGTAIGTEVLTVTPASNAIYDKGGNVASTSQSYNTAYLNDKTGPTMTITATNASGTTVSDGATTSDSYLRVTFTSNETTTNFVSGDISVSGGSIGSFSGSGTTYYANFTPSSSGATTIDVAANTFTDGSSNNNTAATQFNWTYDGTVPTITGNSLASDNSTIA
;
A
#
# COMPACT_ATOMS: atom_id res chain seq x y z
N GLU A 1 -52.60 -18.70 3.33
CA GLU A 1 -51.14 -18.64 3.66
C GLU A 1 -50.48 -19.89 3.03
N SER A 2 -49.41 -19.70 2.32
CA SER A 2 -48.65 -20.77 1.68
C SER A 2 -47.41 -21.00 2.55
N PHE A 3 -47.24 -22.24 3.05
CA PHE A 3 -46.07 -22.63 3.82
C PHE A 3 -45.07 -23.35 2.89
N THR A 4 -43.82 -22.89 2.91
CA THR A 4 -42.74 -23.60 2.22
C THR A 4 -42.10 -24.59 3.20
N LYS A 5 -42.07 -25.86 2.83
CA LYS A 5 -41.43 -26.91 3.63
C LYS A 5 -39.94 -26.93 3.40
N TYR A 6 -39.17 -26.71 4.45
CA TYR A 6 -37.73 -26.95 4.45
C TYR A 6 -37.39 -28.16 5.30
N THR A 7 -36.43 -28.95 4.82
CA THR A 7 -35.83 -30.05 5.63
C THR A 7 -34.70 -29.43 6.43
N ILE A 8 -34.83 -29.40 7.76
CA ILE A 8 -33.83 -28.79 8.66
C ILE A 8 -32.64 -29.75 8.78
N ASP A 9 -32.88 -31.02 8.99
CA ASP A 9 -31.86 -32.06 9.01
C ASP A 9 -32.49 -33.43 8.61
N SER A 10 -31.75 -34.22 7.83
CA SER A 10 -32.12 -35.57 7.46
C SER A 10 -31.34 -36.66 8.22
N ASN A 11 -30.39 -36.26 9.08
CA ASN A 11 -29.46 -37.16 9.76
C ASN A 11 -29.83 -37.47 11.20
N ILE A 12 -30.82 -36.77 11.78
CA ILE A 12 -31.30 -37.08 13.12
C ILE A 12 -32.08 -38.41 13.04
N ASP A 13 -31.60 -39.45 13.76
CA ASP A 13 -32.29 -40.71 13.86
C ASP A 13 -33.52 -40.58 14.74
N LYS A 14 -34.71 -40.70 14.12
CA LYS A 14 -36.02 -40.66 14.77
C LYS A 14 -36.20 -39.47 15.73
N PRO A 15 -36.33 -38.25 15.23
CA PRO A 15 -36.55 -37.09 16.07
C PRO A 15 -37.79 -37.34 16.94
N TYR A 16 -37.60 -37.26 18.26
CA TYR A 16 -38.64 -37.60 19.23
C TYR A 16 -39.35 -36.34 19.77
N ARG A 17 -38.62 -35.26 19.93
CA ARG A 17 -39.18 -34.02 20.43
C ARG A 17 -38.49 -32.82 19.78
N ILE A 18 -39.27 -31.81 19.47
CA ILE A 18 -38.80 -30.52 18.99
C ILE A 18 -39.26 -29.49 20.02
N GLN A 19 -38.36 -28.61 20.44
CA GLN A 19 -38.62 -27.42 21.20
C GLN A 19 -38.17 -26.18 20.41
N ILE A 20 -38.90 -25.10 20.58
CA ILE A 20 -38.59 -23.81 20.00
C ILE A 20 -38.35 -22.85 21.16
N GLY A 21 -37.23 -22.17 21.15
CA GLY A 21 -36.86 -21.19 22.16
C GLY A 21 -35.61 -20.45 21.75
N ASP A 22 -35.37 -19.31 22.34
CA ASP A 22 -34.18 -18.52 22.19
C ASP A 22 -33.07 -19.14 23.04
N VAL A 23 -32.23 -19.99 22.44
CA VAL A 23 -31.25 -20.81 23.15
C VAL A 23 -29.96 -20.04 23.44
N ASP A 24 -29.57 -19.12 22.56
CA ASP A 24 -28.36 -18.30 22.71
C ASP A 24 -28.64 -16.87 23.16
N LEU A 25 -29.91 -16.53 23.39
CA LEU A 25 -30.38 -15.25 23.89
C LEU A 25 -30.09 -14.09 22.92
N ASP A 26 -30.13 -14.37 21.62
CA ASP A 26 -29.97 -13.36 20.58
C ASP A 26 -31.29 -12.68 20.17
N GLY A 27 -32.41 -13.16 20.68
CA GLY A 27 -33.75 -12.63 20.48
C GLY A 27 -34.55 -13.36 19.40
N ASP A 28 -33.98 -14.32 18.71
CA ASP A 28 -34.63 -15.14 17.71
C ASP A 28 -34.95 -16.54 18.26
N LEU A 29 -35.99 -17.17 17.70
CA LEU A 29 -36.38 -18.49 18.15
C LEU A 29 -35.60 -19.57 17.38
N ASP A 30 -34.83 -20.33 18.10
CA ASP A 30 -34.09 -21.49 17.62
C ASP A 30 -34.91 -22.77 17.68
N ILE A 31 -34.39 -23.81 17.02
CA ILE A 31 -34.95 -25.16 17.08
C ILE A 31 -33.99 -26.08 17.82
N LEU A 32 -34.47 -26.68 18.91
CA LEU A 32 -33.79 -27.74 19.63
C LEU A 32 -34.48 -29.07 19.36
N SER A 33 -33.75 -30.08 18.91
CA SER A 33 -34.28 -31.43 18.65
C SER A 33 -33.40 -32.47 19.29
N HIS A 34 -34.00 -33.60 19.77
CA HIS A 34 -33.26 -34.80 20.18
C HIS A 34 -33.79 -36.03 19.52
N GLY A 35 -32.89 -36.99 19.27
CA GLY A 35 -33.22 -38.32 18.72
C GLY A 35 -33.68 -39.28 19.82
N TYR A 36 -34.51 -40.30 19.46
CA TYR A 36 -35.07 -41.27 20.39
C TYR A 36 -34.03 -42.27 20.90
N ASN A 37 -33.09 -42.69 20.07
CA ASN A 37 -32.11 -43.74 20.34
C ASN A 37 -30.66 -43.24 20.46
N ALA A 38 -30.43 -41.98 20.32
CA ALA A 38 -29.10 -41.39 20.38
C ALA A 38 -29.03 -40.39 21.50
N ASP A 39 -27.88 -40.32 22.13
CA ASP A 39 -27.57 -39.23 23.07
C ASP A 39 -27.34 -37.88 22.30
N ASP A 40 -27.96 -37.78 21.10
CA ASP A 40 -27.79 -36.65 20.20
C ASP A 40 -28.83 -35.56 20.50
N VAL A 41 -28.33 -34.38 20.84
CA VAL A 41 -29.10 -33.15 20.90
C VAL A 41 -28.59 -32.25 19.78
N ALA A 42 -29.47 -31.90 18.84
CA ALA A 42 -29.15 -30.97 17.79
C ALA A 42 -29.79 -29.61 18.07
N TRP A 43 -28.99 -28.57 18.00
CA TRP A 43 -29.42 -27.19 18.06
C TRP A 43 -29.27 -26.57 16.67
N TYR A 44 -30.36 -26.04 16.16
CA TYR A 44 -30.41 -25.33 14.88
C TYR A 44 -30.62 -23.85 15.18
N GLN A 45 -29.53 -23.11 15.18
CA GLN A 45 -29.55 -21.69 15.39
C GLN A 45 -30.31 -20.99 14.25
N ASN A 46 -31.30 -20.17 14.61
CA ASN A 46 -31.90 -19.23 13.69
C ASN A 46 -31.03 -17.98 13.68
N VAL A 47 -30.03 -17.99 12.83
CA VAL A 47 -29.20 -16.79 12.64
C VAL A 47 -30.01 -15.78 11.85
N ASP A 48 -30.25 -14.62 12.43
CA ASP A 48 -30.81 -13.49 11.71
C ASP A 48 -30.03 -13.31 10.39
N ALA A 49 -30.75 -13.15 9.31
CA ALA A 49 -30.14 -12.76 8.04
C ALA A 49 -29.49 -11.39 8.25
N GLY A 50 -28.22 -11.43 8.59
CA GLY A 50 -27.46 -10.21 8.85
C GLY A 50 -27.63 -9.21 7.69
N TYR A 51 -27.96 -7.98 8.02
CA TYR A 51 -28.03 -6.93 7.00
C TYR A 51 -26.64 -6.64 6.46
N VAL A 52 -26.45 -6.80 5.15
CA VAL A 52 -25.23 -6.43 4.47
C VAL A 52 -25.32 -4.99 3.99
N LEU A 53 -24.52 -4.11 4.57
CA LEU A 53 -24.38 -2.74 4.09
C LEU A 53 -23.30 -2.70 3.00
N GLY A 54 -23.69 -2.44 1.75
CA GLY A 54 -22.76 -2.14 0.68
C GLY A 54 -22.29 -0.69 0.78
N VAL A 55 -20.96 -0.50 0.89
CA VAL A 55 -20.35 0.83 0.91
C VAL A 55 -19.46 0.98 -0.32
N SER A 56 -19.67 2.07 -1.08
CA SER A 56 -18.81 2.45 -2.20
C SER A 56 -17.88 3.57 -1.75
N LEU A 57 -16.58 3.38 -1.96
CA LEU A 57 -15.58 4.40 -1.68
C LEU A 57 -15.44 5.32 -2.89
N SER A 58 -15.25 6.62 -2.64
CA SER A 58 -15.01 7.63 -3.69
C SER A 58 -13.53 7.71 -4.12
N GLY A 59 -12.64 6.99 -3.47
CA GLY A 59 -11.20 6.95 -3.74
C GLY A 59 -10.57 5.62 -3.34
N THR A 60 -9.29 5.46 -3.62
CA THR A 60 -8.50 4.30 -3.20
C THR A 60 -8.15 4.44 -1.71
N ALA A 61 -8.37 3.39 -0.94
CA ALA A 61 -8.02 3.38 0.48
C ALA A 61 -6.50 3.39 0.67
N ILE A 62 -6.03 4.16 1.67
CA ILE A 62 -4.62 4.32 2.05
C ILE A 62 -4.31 3.70 3.42
N GLY A 63 -5.24 2.91 3.98
CA GLY A 63 -5.05 2.17 5.25
C GLY A 63 -5.27 2.98 6.53
N THR A 64 -5.56 4.27 6.43
CA THR A 64 -5.82 5.14 7.59
C THR A 64 -7.30 5.45 7.78
N GLU A 65 -8.14 5.10 6.83
CA GLU A 65 -9.56 5.37 6.87
C GLU A 65 -10.28 4.42 7.80
N VAL A 66 -11.22 4.97 8.55
CA VAL A 66 -12.10 4.23 9.46
C VAL A 66 -13.53 4.39 8.96
N LEU A 67 -14.16 3.28 8.59
CA LEU A 67 -15.59 3.23 8.35
C LEU A 67 -16.31 3.07 9.69
N THR A 68 -17.21 3.99 10.02
CA THR A 68 -18.09 3.90 11.19
C THR A 68 -19.54 3.86 10.74
N VAL A 69 -20.25 2.84 11.17
CA VAL A 69 -21.71 2.71 10.89
C VAL A 69 -22.47 2.99 12.17
N THR A 70 -23.35 3.99 12.12
CA THR A 70 -24.17 4.35 13.27
C THR A 70 -25.63 4.45 12.81
N PRO A 71 -26.58 3.76 13.48
CA PRO A 71 -27.98 3.92 13.17
C PRO A 71 -28.41 5.37 13.37
N ALA A 72 -29.22 5.88 12.46
CA ALA A 72 -29.88 7.16 12.69
C ALA A 72 -30.83 7.03 13.90
N SER A 73 -31.01 8.13 14.63
CA SER A 73 -31.95 8.16 15.75
C SER A 73 -33.36 7.74 15.27
N ASN A 74 -33.97 6.82 16.00
CA ASN A 74 -35.31 6.27 15.69
C ASN A 74 -35.40 5.61 14.30
N ALA A 75 -34.31 5.02 13.79
CA ALA A 75 -34.30 4.35 12.48
C ALA A 75 -34.56 2.85 12.58
N ILE A 76 -34.16 2.22 13.70
CA ILE A 76 -34.26 0.77 13.91
C ILE A 76 -35.02 0.51 15.19
N TYR A 77 -35.97 -0.42 15.15
CA TYR A 77 -36.80 -0.82 16.27
C TYR A 77 -36.82 -2.34 16.38
N ASP A 78 -36.84 -2.86 17.62
CA ASP A 78 -37.16 -4.27 17.87
C ASP A 78 -38.68 -4.54 17.70
N LYS A 79 -39.11 -5.80 17.85
CA LYS A 79 -40.53 -6.18 17.78
C LYS A 79 -41.38 -5.55 18.90
N GLY A 80 -40.78 -5.15 20.00
CA GLY A 80 -41.39 -4.48 21.13
C GLY A 80 -41.61 -2.98 20.91
N GLY A 81 -41.05 -2.42 19.83
CA GLY A 81 -41.09 -1.00 19.53
C GLY A 81 -39.99 -0.19 20.23
N ASN A 82 -38.99 -0.85 20.83
CA ASN A 82 -37.86 -0.17 21.45
C ASN A 82 -36.90 0.28 20.34
N VAL A 83 -36.39 1.49 20.49
CA VAL A 83 -35.43 2.08 19.55
C VAL A 83 -34.04 1.52 19.78
N ALA A 84 -33.34 1.14 18.70
CA ALA A 84 -31.95 0.77 18.79
C ALA A 84 -31.10 1.93 19.33
N SER A 85 -30.11 1.59 20.18
CA SER A 85 -29.17 2.58 20.69
C SER A 85 -28.34 3.17 19.54
N THR A 86 -28.14 4.48 19.54
CA THR A 86 -27.18 5.15 18.66
C THR A 86 -25.73 4.96 19.11
N SER A 87 -25.54 4.51 20.37
CA SER A 87 -24.23 4.11 20.90
C SER A 87 -24.00 2.64 20.58
N GLN A 88 -23.25 2.36 19.54
CA GLN A 88 -22.93 1.02 19.07
C GLN A 88 -21.50 0.61 19.47
N SER A 89 -21.30 -0.67 19.75
CA SER A 89 -19.99 -1.31 19.85
C SER A 89 -19.72 -2.11 18.57
N TYR A 90 -18.43 -2.24 18.20
CA TYR A 90 -18.01 -3.01 17.01
C TYR A 90 -18.56 -2.48 15.67
N ASN A 91 -18.91 -1.21 15.62
CA ASN A 91 -19.47 -0.54 14.43
C ASN A 91 -18.41 0.15 13.56
N THR A 92 -17.14 -0.12 13.80
CA THR A 92 -16.02 0.45 13.05
C THR A 92 -15.22 -0.63 12.34
N ALA A 93 -14.81 -0.33 11.12
CA ALA A 93 -13.88 -1.14 10.34
C ALA A 93 -12.76 -0.27 9.77
N TYR A 94 -11.52 -0.74 9.86
CA TYR A 94 -10.40 -0.11 9.17
C TYR A 94 -10.36 -0.61 7.73
N LEU A 95 -10.17 0.30 6.78
CA LEU A 95 -10.01 -0.07 5.40
C LEU A 95 -8.57 -0.52 5.13
N ASN A 96 -8.43 -1.58 4.37
CA ASN A 96 -7.12 -2.04 3.96
C ASN A 96 -6.51 -1.05 2.96
N ASP A 97 -5.24 -0.77 3.09
CA ASP A 97 -4.46 -0.01 2.12
C ASP A 97 -4.47 -0.70 0.75
N LYS A 98 -4.76 0.09 -0.28
CA LYS A 98 -4.78 -0.34 -1.69
C LYS A 98 -3.95 0.58 -2.58
N THR A 99 -3.17 1.47 -1.95
CA THR A 99 -2.33 2.46 -2.65
C THR A 99 -0.89 1.99 -2.60
N GLY A 100 -0.28 1.81 -3.74
CA GLY A 100 1.13 1.43 -3.79
C GLY A 100 2.07 2.63 -3.63
N PRO A 101 3.28 2.38 -3.13
CA PRO A 101 4.27 3.43 -2.89
C PRO A 101 4.73 4.11 -4.18
N THR A 102 5.06 5.38 -4.05
CA THR A 102 5.72 6.20 -5.06
C THR A 102 7.14 6.51 -4.63
N MET A 103 8.10 6.55 -5.57
CA MET A 103 9.50 6.84 -5.29
C MET A 103 9.92 8.15 -5.95
N THR A 104 10.56 9.04 -5.17
CA THR A 104 11.21 10.25 -5.68
C THR A 104 12.72 10.06 -5.65
N ILE A 105 13.40 10.41 -6.75
CA ILE A 105 14.85 10.31 -6.90
C ILE A 105 15.43 11.72 -6.90
N THR A 106 16.38 11.98 -5.99
CA THR A 106 17.13 13.24 -5.91
C THR A 106 18.60 12.97 -5.78
N ALA A 107 19.44 13.94 -6.11
CA ALA A 107 20.89 13.77 -6.01
C ALA A 107 21.60 14.99 -5.44
N THR A 108 22.73 14.73 -4.77
CA THR A 108 23.69 15.75 -4.37
C THR A 108 25.09 15.32 -4.81
N ASN A 109 25.98 16.28 -4.99
CA ASN A 109 27.39 16.00 -5.21
C ASN A 109 28.12 15.66 -3.88
N ALA A 110 29.43 15.42 -3.96
CA ALA A 110 30.28 15.07 -2.81
C ALA A 110 30.26 16.11 -1.69
N SER A 111 30.08 17.40 -2.01
CA SER A 111 29.98 18.49 -1.04
C SER A 111 28.58 18.70 -0.46
N GLY A 112 27.59 17.88 -0.87
CA GLY A 112 26.20 18.01 -0.42
C GLY A 112 25.39 19.03 -1.20
N THR A 113 25.92 19.61 -2.27
CA THR A 113 25.17 20.53 -3.13
C THR A 113 24.20 19.75 -4.01
N THR A 114 22.95 20.20 -4.11
CA THR A 114 21.93 19.57 -4.95
C THR A 114 22.35 19.60 -6.42
N VAL A 115 22.21 18.45 -7.08
CA VAL A 115 22.32 18.30 -8.53
C VAL A 115 20.90 18.08 -9.06
N SER A 116 20.43 19.00 -9.89
CA SER A 116 19.08 18.94 -10.47
C SER A 116 18.98 17.87 -11.55
N ASP A 117 17.78 17.34 -11.74
CA ASP A 117 17.47 16.47 -12.89
C ASP A 117 17.82 17.19 -14.21
N GLY A 118 18.48 16.48 -15.13
CA GLY A 118 18.97 17.02 -16.38
C GLY A 118 20.24 17.89 -16.30
N ALA A 119 20.83 18.08 -15.13
CA ALA A 119 22.05 18.90 -14.98
C ALA A 119 23.26 18.25 -15.65
N THR A 120 24.20 19.11 -16.08
CA THR A 120 25.54 18.69 -16.54
C THR A 120 26.59 19.18 -15.52
N THR A 121 27.36 18.27 -14.95
CA THR A 121 28.44 18.60 -13.99
C THR A 121 29.65 17.70 -14.18
N SER A 122 30.78 18.10 -13.58
CA SER A 122 32.03 17.31 -13.56
C SER A 122 32.23 16.52 -12.27
N ASP A 123 31.17 16.30 -11.49
CA ASP A 123 31.24 15.56 -10.24
C ASP A 123 31.61 14.10 -10.49
N SER A 124 32.61 13.57 -9.77
CA SER A 124 33.11 12.21 -9.95
C SER A 124 32.11 11.13 -9.52
N TYR A 125 31.15 11.48 -8.68
CA TYR A 125 30.00 10.65 -8.29
C TYR A 125 28.87 11.54 -7.76
N LEU A 126 27.66 10.99 -7.73
CA LEU A 126 26.50 11.58 -7.07
C LEU A 126 26.08 10.71 -5.87
N ARG A 127 25.71 11.36 -4.78
CA ARG A 127 24.94 10.71 -3.72
C ARG A 127 23.47 10.82 -4.09
N VAL A 128 22.85 9.68 -4.42
CA VAL A 128 21.45 9.60 -4.80
C VAL A 128 20.62 9.26 -3.58
N THR A 129 19.50 9.96 -3.42
CA THR A 129 18.50 9.71 -2.37
C THR A 129 17.20 9.24 -3.03
N PHE A 130 16.70 8.12 -2.57
CA PHE A 130 15.41 7.56 -2.94
C PHE A 130 14.46 7.76 -1.78
N THR A 131 13.38 8.51 -2.00
CA THR A 131 12.38 8.80 -0.96
C THR A 131 11.03 8.25 -1.37
N SER A 132 10.52 7.30 -0.58
CA SER A 132 9.18 6.76 -0.73
C SER A 132 8.17 7.60 0.05
N ASN A 133 6.95 7.76 -0.48
CA ASN A 133 5.85 8.42 0.23
C ASN A 133 5.34 7.62 1.43
N GLU A 134 5.66 6.32 1.49
CA GLU A 134 5.28 5.42 2.57
C GLU A 134 6.38 4.37 2.85
N THR A 135 6.25 3.68 3.99
CA THR A 135 7.26 2.70 4.43
C THR A 135 7.30 1.50 3.49
N THR A 136 8.50 1.18 3.02
CA THR A 136 8.79 -0.02 2.24
C THR A 136 9.69 -0.98 3.05
N THR A 137 9.61 -2.28 2.79
CA THR A 137 10.38 -3.30 3.52
C THR A 137 11.33 -4.09 2.64
N ASN A 138 11.15 -4.04 1.33
CA ASN A 138 11.84 -4.89 0.36
C ASN A 138 12.54 -4.11 -0.77
N PHE A 139 12.61 -2.76 -0.70
CA PHE A 139 13.38 -1.99 -1.67
C PHE A 139 14.88 -2.24 -1.49
N VAL A 140 15.53 -2.70 -2.54
CA VAL A 140 16.94 -3.08 -2.57
C VAL A 140 17.66 -2.49 -3.77
N SER A 141 19.00 -2.56 -3.79
CA SER A 141 19.78 -2.03 -4.92
C SER A 141 19.46 -2.68 -6.28
N GLY A 142 18.93 -3.89 -6.28
CA GLY A 142 18.49 -4.59 -7.49
C GLY A 142 17.25 -3.99 -8.15
N ASP A 143 16.48 -3.17 -7.44
CA ASP A 143 15.30 -2.47 -7.97
C ASP A 143 15.66 -1.19 -8.72
N ILE A 144 16.94 -0.80 -8.69
CA ILE A 144 17.44 0.42 -9.31
C ILE A 144 18.09 0.07 -10.65
N SER A 145 17.59 0.63 -11.72
CA SER A 145 18.17 0.54 -13.06
C SER A 145 18.99 1.78 -13.36
N VAL A 146 20.20 1.60 -13.88
CA VAL A 146 21.06 2.74 -14.24
C VAL A 146 21.67 2.55 -15.62
N SER A 147 21.97 3.68 -16.27
CA SER A 147 22.71 3.73 -17.53
C SER A 147 23.86 4.73 -17.41
N GLY A 148 24.97 4.47 -18.11
CA GLY A 148 26.17 5.34 -18.12
C GLY A 148 27.00 5.30 -16.86
N GLY A 149 26.75 4.38 -15.93
CA GLY A 149 27.48 4.26 -14.69
C GLY A 149 27.08 3.05 -13.85
N SER A 150 27.38 3.09 -12.57
CA SER A 150 27.06 2.02 -11.61
C SER A 150 26.59 2.57 -10.28
N ILE A 151 25.73 1.80 -9.58
CA ILE A 151 25.28 2.06 -8.21
C ILE A 151 26.16 1.28 -7.23
N GLY A 152 26.55 1.95 -6.14
CA GLY A 152 27.25 1.36 -5.00
C GLY A 152 26.81 1.95 -3.67
N SER A 153 27.30 1.38 -2.57
CA SER A 153 27.04 1.87 -1.20
C SER A 153 25.56 2.05 -0.88
N PHE A 154 24.73 1.11 -1.31
CA PHE A 154 23.29 1.16 -1.01
C PHE A 154 23.03 0.98 0.48
N SER A 155 22.18 1.84 1.06
CA SER A 155 21.84 1.83 2.49
C SER A 155 20.51 2.55 2.72
N GLY A 156 19.92 2.37 3.89
CA GLY A 156 18.67 3.02 4.29
C GLY A 156 17.59 2.03 4.67
N SER A 157 16.44 2.53 5.09
CA SER A 157 15.26 1.74 5.46
C SER A 157 14.02 2.60 5.55
N GLY A 158 12.85 1.96 5.58
CA GLY A 158 11.57 2.66 5.75
C GLY A 158 11.21 3.49 4.54
N THR A 159 11.33 4.79 4.63
CA THR A 159 10.97 5.72 3.54
C THR A 159 12.17 6.34 2.84
N THR A 160 13.40 6.13 3.31
CA THR A 160 14.56 6.84 2.76
C THR A 160 15.75 5.92 2.58
N TYR A 161 16.28 5.90 1.36
CA TYR A 161 17.42 5.09 0.96
C TYR A 161 18.45 5.94 0.22
N TYR A 162 19.67 5.50 0.25
CA TYR A 162 20.83 6.19 -0.34
C TYR A 162 21.67 5.22 -1.16
N ALA A 163 22.25 5.73 -2.23
CA ALA A 163 23.28 5.03 -2.99
C ALA A 163 24.25 6.04 -3.59
N ASN A 164 25.44 5.60 -3.92
CA ASN A 164 26.38 6.39 -4.72
C ASN A 164 26.25 5.94 -6.18
N PHE A 165 26.05 6.89 -7.09
CA PHE A 165 26.14 6.67 -8.52
C PHE A 165 27.49 7.16 -9.03
N THR A 166 28.26 6.29 -9.68
CA THR A 166 29.56 6.60 -10.27
C THR A 166 29.45 6.47 -11.78
N PRO A 167 29.69 7.55 -12.57
CA PRO A 167 29.67 7.49 -14.01
C PRO A 167 30.84 6.69 -14.55
N SER A 168 30.67 5.97 -15.67
CA SER A 168 31.72 5.19 -16.31
C SER A 168 32.56 6.02 -17.29
N SER A 169 32.01 7.07 -17.87
CA SER A 169 32.63 7.99 -18.82
C SER A 169 31.78 9.25 -18.96
N SER A 170 32.38 10.30 -19.56
CA SER A 170 31.62 11.49 -19.91
C SER A 170 30.45 11.14 -20.84
N GLY A 171 29.27 11.71 -20.58
CA GLY A 171 28.05 11.46 -21.34
C GLY A 171 26.80 11.43 -20.48
N ALA A 172 25.67 11.20 -21.12
CA ALA A 172 24.37 11.11 -20.45
C ALA A 172 24.28 9.85 -19.60
N THR A 173 23.69 10.00 -18.43
CA THR A 173 23.42 8.90 -17.49
C THR A 173 21.95 8.93 -17.06
N THR A 174 21.42 7.80 -16.61
CA THR A 174 20.06 7.71 -16.06
C THR A 174 20.05 6.87 -14.79
N ILE A 175 19.13 7.21 -13.89
CA ILE A 175 18.83 6.43 -12.68
C ILE A 175 17.32 6.29 -12.62
N ASP A 176 16.83 5.07 -12.49
CA ASP A 176 15.41 4.75 -12.59
C ASP A 176 14.99 3.66 -11.60
N VAL A 177 13.71 3.69 -11.20
CA VAL A 177 13.04 2.63 -10.43
C VAL A 177 11.73 2.31 -11.15
N ALA A 178 11.66 1.11 -11.72
CA ALA A 178 10.49 0.68 -12.48
C ALA A 178 9.29 0.40 -11.57
N ALA A 179 8.10 0.37 -12.16
CA ALA A 179 6.91 -0.10 -11.46
C ALA A 179 7.03 -1.60 -11.12
N ASN A 180 6.37 -2.03 -10.05
CA ASN A 180 6.28 -3.42 -9.60
C ASN A 180 7.64 -4.06 -9.20
N THR A 181 8.59 -3.26 -8.71
CA THR A 181 9.90 -3.77 -8.25
C THR A 181 9.94 -3.96 -6.74
N PHE A 182 9.17 -3.20 -5.99
CA PHE A 182 9.04 -3.34 -4.53
C PHE A 182 7.60 -3.08 -4.08
N THR A 183 7.31 -3.31 -2.80
CA THR A 183 5.98 -3.15 -2.21
C THR A 183 6.02 -2.37 -0.90
N ASP A 184 4.85 -1.87 -0.49
CA ASP A 184 4.58 -1.43 0.88
C ASP A 184 4.35 -2.60 1.84
N GLY A 185 3.97 -2.28 3.09
CA GLY A 185 3.62 -3.26 4.12
C GLY A 185 2.29 -3.99 3.86
N SER A 186 1.44 -3.47 2.99
CA SER A 186 0.15 -4.04 2.58
C SER A 186 0.24 -4.87 1.30
N SER A 187 1.46 -5.04 0.76
CA SER A 187 1.76 -5.77 -0.47
C SER A 187 1.22 -5.10 -1.75
N ASN A 188 1.02 -3.79 -1.75
CA ASN A 188 0.74 -3.04 -2.96
C ASN A 188 2.06 -2.74 -3.69
N ASN A 189 2.08 -2.96 -4.99
CA ASN A 189 3.26 -2.71 -5.81
C ASN A 189 3.49 -1.20 -6.00
N ASN A 190 4.77 -0.80 -6.06
CA ASN A 190 5.15 0.58 -6.38
C ASN A 190 4.74 1.00 -7.79
N THR A 191 4.49 2.29 -7.96
CA THR A 191 4.43 2.92 -9.28
C THR A 191 5.84 3.27 -9.77
N ALA A 192 6.04 3.44 -11.09
CA ALA A 192 7.32 3.87 -11.64
C ALA A 192 7.73 5.25 -11.11
N ALA A 193 8.98 5.41 -10.75
CA ALA A 193 9.54 6.72 -10.43
C ALA A 193 9.69 7.58 -11.68
N THR A 194 9.77 8.91 -11.49
CA THR A 194 10.29 9.77 -12.54
C THR A 194 11.79 9.55 -12.65
N GLN A 195 12.26 9.22 -13.85
CA GLN A 195 13.67 8.95 -14.11
C GLN A 195 14.51 10.19 -13.78
N PHE A 196 15.62 10.00 -13.07
CA PHE A 196 16.62 11.04 -12.83
C PHE A 196 17.68 10.96 -13.92
N ASN A 197 17.91 12.10 -14.60
CA ASN A 197 18.85 12.25 -15.69
C ASN A 197 20.00 13.13 -15.25
N TRP A 198 21.22 12.79 -15.62
CA TRP A 198 22.40 13.58 -15.37
C TRP A 198 23.43 13.40 -16.47
N THR A 199 24.09 14.47 -16.88
CA THR A 199 25.20 14.40 -17.82
C THR A 199 26.51 14.62 -17.06
N TYR A 200 27.36 13.60 -17.05
CA TYR A 200 28.71 13.72 -16.54
C TYR A 200 29.62 14.30 -17.61
N ASP A 201 30.29 15.43 -17.32
CA ASP A 201 31.33 16.00 -18.18
C ASP A 201 32.65 16.08 -17.44
N GLY A 202 33.44 15.03 -17.57
CA GLY A 202 34.80 14.94 -17.07
C GLY A 202 35.85 15.46 -18.05
N THR A 203 35.42 16.05 -19.18
CA THR A 203 36.33 16.50 -20.25
C THR A 203 36.91 17.87 -19.90
N VAL A 204 38.21 17.93 -19.74
CA VAL A 204 38.89 19.22 -19.58
C VAL A 204 38.99 19.96 -20.91
N PRO A 205 38.71 21.26 -20.99
CA PRO A 205 38.84 22.00 -22.21
C PRO A 205 40.33 22.07 -22.63
N THR A 206 40.59 21.82 -23.90
CA THR A 206 41.93 21.99 -24.47
C THR A 206 41.99 23.27 -25.25
N ILE A 207 43.02 24.09 -24.93
CA ILE A 207 43.34 25.27 -25.72
C ILE A 207 44.25 24.82 -26.89
N THR A 208 43.67 24.65 -28.06
CA THR A 208 44.45 24.37 -29.28
C THR A 208 44.61 25.68 -30.04
N GLY A 209 45.89 26.03 -30.29
CA GLY A 209 46.24 27.23 -31.09
C GLY A 209 46.61 28.45 -30.27
N ASN A 210 47.56 28.33 -29.38
CA ASN A 210 48.29 29.47 -28.88
C ASN A 210 49.41 29.80 -29.89
N SER A 211 49.06 30.36 -31.04
CA SER A 211 50.07 31.15 -31.79
C SER A 211 50.15 32.49 -31.09
N LEU A 212 50.99 32.60 -30.08
CA LEU A 212 51.55 33.91 -29.75
C LEU A 212 52.23 34.35 -31.05
N ALA A 213 51.56 35.26 -31.79
CA ALA A 213 52.25 35.96 -32.83
C ALA A 213 53.46 36.60 -32.23
N SER A 214 54.64 36.21 -32.69
CA SER A 214 55.88 36.85 -32.30
C SER A 214 55.96 38.20 -33.05
N ASP A 215 54.99 39.06 -32.74
CA ASP A 215 55.14 40.45 -33.02
C ASP A 215 55.79 41.09 -31.80
N ASN A 216 56.90 41.67 -32.02
CA ASN A 216 57.75 42.33 -31.04
C ASN A 216 57.15 43.65 -30.56
N SER A 217 55.83 43.71 -30.31
CA SER A 217 55.13 44.80 -29.69
C SER A 217 55.26 44.68 -28.17
N THR A 218 56.14 45.50 -27.61
CA THR A 218 56.18 45.79 -26.19
C THR A 218 54.84 46.27 -25.68
N ILE A 219 54.22 45.50 -24.81
CA ILE A 219 53.08 45.97 -24.01
C ILE A 219 53.64 46.99 -23.06
N ALA A 220 53.28 48.27 -23.28
CA ALA A 220 53.56 49.36 -22.35
C ALA A 220 52.57 49.34 -21.19
#